data_eacbd0b0a58609de2ec208c2340fc84a
#
_entry.id   eacbd0b0a58609de2ec208c2340fc84a
#
_cell.length_a   1.000
_cell.length_b   1.000
_cell.length_c   1.000
_cell.angle_alpha   90.00
_cell.angle_beta   90.00
_cell.angle_gamma   90.00
#
_symmetry.space_group_name_H-M   'P 1'
#
loop_
_entity.id
_entity.type
_entity.pdbx_description
1 polymer ?
#
loop_
_entity_poly.entity_id
_entity_poly.type
_entity_poly.pdbx_seq_one_letter_code
_entity_poly.pdbx_strand_id
1 'polypeptide(L)'
;MNKPLRLEHPLFKIMNNALVDLPAPVNISAWWNFGSLLGLCLVIQIATGLFLAMHYTADIETAFNSVNHICRDVNYGWLLRTLHANGASFFFICIYLHVGRGIYYGSYMYIPTWFVGVIILFLVMGTAFMGYVLPWGQMSFWGATVITNLLSAIPYLGTDLVQWLWGGFAVDNATLTRFFTFHFLFPFIVAAMTMIHLLFLHQTGSNNPLGINSNVDKIPFHPYFSFKDIFGFIMMVLALLMLTLINPYGLGDPDNFIPANPLVTPPHIQPEWYFLFAYAILRSIPNKLGGVIALVLSIAILFILPFSNISKFRGIQFYPINQIMFWVMVTIVILLTWIGARPVEDPYVLTGQILTVLYFSYYIINPLITKWWDNYLS
;
A
#
# COMPACT_ATOMS: atom_id res chain seq x y z
N MET A 1 42.01 -23.34 -11.16
CA MET A 1 41.05 -23.26 -10.05
C MET A 1 39.65 -23.16 -10.67
N ASN A 2 38.75 -24.08 -10.36
CA ASN A 2 37.37 -24.01 -10.87
C ASN A 2 36.66 -22.83 -10.19
N LYS A 3 36.04 -21.96 -10.94
CA LYS A 3 35.26 -20.87 -10.39
C LYS A 3 33.99 -21.44 -9.70
N PRO A 4 33.49 -20.81 -8.64
CA PRO A 4 32.25 -21.24 -8.00
C PRO A 4 31.09 -21.23 -9.00
N LEU A 5 30.18 -22.20 -8.89
CA LEU A 5 29.03 -22.36 -9.78
C LEU A 5 28.16 -21.07 -9.85
N ARG A 6 28.07 -20.31 -8.76
CA ARG A 6 27.35 -19.03 -8.69
C ARG A 6 27.90 -17.96 -9.64
N LEU A 7 29.17 -18.06 -10.03
CA LEU A 7 29.85 -17.10 -10.94
C LEU A 7 29.91 -17.59 -12.38
N GLU A 8 29.70 -18.88 -12.64
CA GLU A 8 29.79 -19.49 -13.97
C GLU A 8 28.43 -19.72 -14.61
N HIS A 9 27.46 -20.27 -13.86
CA HIS A 9 26.16 -20.60 -14.40
C HIS A 9 25.32 -19.33 -14.64
N PRO A 10 24.76 -19.12 -15.84
CA PRO A 10 24.08 -17.85 -16.21
C PRO A 10 22.98 -17.42 -15.22
N LEU A 11 22.10 -18.34 -14.82
CA LEU A 11 21.02 -18.04 -13.86
C LEU A 11 21.53 -17.71 -12.46
N PHE A 12 22.50 -18.50 -11.97
CA PHE A 12 23.08 -18.24 -10.63
C PHE A 12 23.91 -16.97 -10.60
N LYS A 13 24.53 -16.59 -11.72
CA LYS A 13 25.25 -15.32 -11.84
C LYS A 13 24.32 -14.12 -11.72
N ILE A 14 23.10 -14.19 -12.30
CA ILE A 14 22.08 -13.13 -12.13
C ILE A 14 21.71 -12.99 -10.66
N MET A 15 21.38 -14.11 -9.98
CA MET A 15 21.06 -14.11 -8.56
C MET A 15 22.23 -13.64 -7.69
N ASN A 16 23.42 -14.08 -8.00
CA ASN A 16 24.64 -13.66 -7.29
C ASN A 16 24.83 -12.13 -7.37
N ASN A 17 24.69 -11.54 -8.55
CA ASN A 17 24.89 -10.11 -8.74
C ASN A 17 23.78 -9.26 -8.12
N ALA A 18 22.58 -9.82 -7.98
CA ALA A 18 21.43 -9.12 -7.42
C ALA A 18 21.29 -9.25 -5.89
N LEU A 19 21.79 -10.34 -5.29
CA LEU A 19 21.51 -10.68 -3.88
C LEU A 19 22.75 -11.03 -3.06
N VAL A 20 23.89 -11.39 -3.69
CA VAL A 20 25.09 -11.82 -2.95
C VAL A 20 26.18 -10.75 -3.04
N ASP A 21 26.71 -10.52 -4.22
CA ASP A 21 27.83 -9.60 -4.43
C ASP A 21 27.35 -8.16 -4.73
N LEU A 22 26.05 -7.87 -4.57
CA LEU A 22 25.49 -6.52 -4.77
C LEU A 22 26.14 -5.53 -3.79
N PRO A 23 26.81 -4.48 -4.28
CA PRO A 23 27.38 -3.47 -3.39
C PRO A 23 26.30 -2.66 -2.70
N ALA A 24 26.24 -2.66 -1.37
CA ALA A 24 25.27 -1.92 -0.59
C ALA A 24 25.98 -0.95 0.38
N PRO A 25 25.38 0.23 0.65
CA PRO A 25 25.93 1.18 1.61
C PRO A 25 26.02 0.55 3.00
N VAL A 26 27.16 0.73 3.69
CA VAL A 26 27.39 0.13 5.01
C VAL A 26 26.45 0.66 6.10
N ASN A 27 25.98 1.89 5.96
CA ASN A 27 25.25 2.64 6.98
C ASN A 27 23.71 2.58 6.87
N ILE A 28 23.14 1.71 6.02
CA ILE A 28 21.69 1.57 5.92
C ILE A 28 21.10 1.00 7.22
N SER A 29 20.03 1.67 7.69
CA SER A 29 19.34 1.34 8.95
C SER A 29 18.21 0.32 8.73
N ALA A 30 17.49 -0.04 9.79
CA ALA A 30 16.31 -0.91 9.72
C ALA A 30 15.19 -0.37 8.82
N TRP A 31 15.13 0.94 8.57
CA TRP A 31 14.18 1.55 7.63
C TRP A 31 14.36 1.05 6.19
N TRP A 32 15.52 0.52 5.83
CA TRP A 32 15.77 -0.08 4.50
C TRP A 32 15.25 -1.50 4.37
N ASN A 33 14.96 -2.18 5.49
CA ASN A 33 14.37 -3.53 5.47
C ASN A 33 12.93 -3.56 4.93
N PHE A 34 12.20 -2.43 4.94
CA PHE A 34 10.79 -2.43 4.51
C PHE A 34 10.59 -2.78 3.04
N GLY A 35 11.60 -2.61 2.18
CA GLY A 35 11.55 -3.09 0.80
C GLY A 35 11.54 -4.63 0.70
N SER A 36 12.44 -5.30 1.39
CA SER A 36 12.47 -6.78 1.43
C SER A 36 11.28 -7.37 2.19
N LEU A 37 10.79 -6.70 3.25
CA LEU A 37 9.56 -7.07 3.95
C LEU A 37 8.33 -7.00 3.05
N LEU A 38 8.24 -6.01 2.15
CA LEU A 38 7.18 -5.93 1.13
C LEU A 38 7.24 -7.11 0.15
N GLY A 39 8.44 -7.52 -0.24
CA GLY A 39 8.64 -8.74 -1.04
C GLY A 39 8.12 -9.98 -0.32
N LEU A 40 8.40 -10.11 0.97
CA LEU A 40 7.87 -11.22 1.79
C LEU A 40 6.35 -11.14 1.93
N CYS A 41 5.77 -9.95 2.17
CA CYS A 41 4.32 -9.76 2.18
C CYS A 41 3.69 -10.21 0.86
N LEU A 42 4.26 -9.84 -0.28
CA LEU A 42 3.76 -10.25 -1.60
C LEU A 42 3.77 -11.77 -1.76
N VAL A 43 4.86 -12.43 -1.35
CA VAL A 43 4.96 -13.91 -1.38
C VAL A 43 3.89 -14.55 -0.49
N ILE A 44 3.70 -14.05 0.73
CA ILE A 44 2.67 -14.57 1.66
C ILE A 44 1.29 -14.39 1.05
N GLN A 45 0.97 -13.22 0.49
CA GLN A 45 -0.34 -12.94 -0.10
C GLN A 45 -0.61 -13.80 -1.34
N ILE A 46 0.36 -13.97 -2.23
CA ILE A 46 0.20 -14.85 -3.40
C ILE A 46 0.04 -16.30 -2.96
N ALA A 47 0.88 -16.80 -2.06
CA ALA A 47 0.82 -18.19 -1.61
C ALA A 47 -0.52 -18.50 -0.91
N THR A 48 -0.92 -17.69 0.07
CA THR A 48 -2.20 -17.88 0.77
C THR A 48 -3.39 -17.72 -0.17
N GLY A 49 -3.33 -16.71 -1.08
CA GLY A 49 -4.38 -16.47 -2.07
C GLY A 49 -4.58 -17.62 -3.07
N LEU A 50 -3.50 -18.25 -3.53
CA LEU A 50 -3.58 -19.43 -4.41
C LEU A 50 -4.31 -20.60 -3.73
N PHE A 51 -3.99 -20.88 -2.46
CA PHE A 51 -4.68 -21.94 -1.72
C PHE A 51 -6.15 -21.58 -1.43
N LEU A 52 -6.46 -20.33 -1.12
CA LEU A 52 -7.83 -19.88 -0.94
C LEU A 52 -8.65 -19.98 -2.23
N ALA A 53 -8.05 -19.66 -3.38
CA ALA A 53 -8.70 -19.72 -4.68
C ALA A 53 -9.10 -21.15 -5.08
N MET A 54 -8.45 -22.19 -4.53
CA MET A 54 -8.82 -23.60 -4.80
C MET A 54 -10.19 -23.97 -4.22
N HIS A 55 -10.69 -23.23 -3.23
CA HIS A 55 -11.93 -23.54 -2.53
C HIS A 55 -12.97 -22.41 -2.62
N TYR A 56 -12.59 -21.24 -3.13
CA TYR A 56 -13.46 -20.07 -3.27
C TYR A 56 -14.32 -20.19 -4.54
N THR A 57 -15.58 -19.79 -4.47
CA THR A 57 -16.49 -19.68 -5.62
C THR A 57 -16.93 -18.25 -5.82
N ALA A 58 -16.62 -17.67 -7.00
CA ALA A 58 -16.98 -16.30 -7.36
C ALA A 58 -18.41 -16.20 -7.92
N ASP A 59 -19.39 -16.45 -7.05
CA ASP A 59 -20.82 -16.39 -7.37
C ASP A 59 -21.59 -15.84 -6.17
N ILE A 60 -22.52 -14.91 -6.39
CA ILE A 60 -23.20 -14.17 -5.32
C ILE A 60 -24.02 -15.05 -4.36
N GLU A 61 -24.49 -16.20 -4.79
CA GLU A 61 -25.22 -17.12 -3.92
C GLU A 61 -24.31 -18.02 -3.07
N THR A 62 -23.08 -18.27 -3.55
CA THR A 62 -22.18 -19.23 -2.93
C THR A 62 -20.91 -18.64 -2.34
N ALA A 63 -20.50 -17.42 -2.75
CA ALA A 63 -19.25 -16.81 -2.33
C ALA A 63 -19.11 -16.74 -0.80
N PHE A 64 -20.10 -16.20 -0.10
CA PHE A 64 -20.08 -16.09 1.37
C PHE A 64 -19.96 -17.48 2.03
N ASN A 65 -20.72 -18.44 1.55
CA ASN A 65 -20.69 -19.82 2.05
C ASN A 65 -19.38 -20.53 1.73
N SER A 66 -18.76 -20.25 0.56
CA SER A 66 -17.45 -20.82 0.22
C SER A 66 -16.34 -20.34 1.15
N VAL A 67 -16.37 -19.07 1.59
CA VAL A 67 -15.45 -18.53 2.60
C VAL A 67 -15.69 -19.19 3.97
N ASN A 68 -16.96 -19.39 4.35
CA ASN A 68 -17.30 -20.14 5.57
C ASN A 68 -16.82 -21.59 5.51
N HIS A 69 -17.01 -22.27 4.38
CA HIS A 69 -16.49 -23.61 4.14
C HIS A 69 -14.96 -23.67 4.30
N ILE A 70 -14.24 -22.71 3.71
CA ILE A 70 -12.78 -22.63 3.88
C ILE A 70 -12.42 -22.55 5.37
N CYS A 71 -13.11 -21.69 6.14
CA CYS A 71 -12.79 -21.48 7.54
C CYS A 71 -13.15 -22.67 8.45
N ARG A 72 -14.17 -23.46 8.10
CA ARG A 72 -14.73 -24.51 8.98
C ARG A 72 -14.32 -25.91 8.60
N ASP A 73 -14.27 -26.22 7.30
CA ASP A 73 -14.19 -27.58 6.81
C ASP A 73 -12.84 -27.91 6.14
N VAL A 74 -12.15 -26.90 5.57
CA VAL A 74 -10.84 -27.09 4.94
C VAL A 74 -9.75 -27.14 6.01
N ASN A 75 -8.87 -28.12 5.97
CA ASN A 75 -7.76 -28.25 6.89
C ASN A 75 -6.87 -27.00 6.87
N TYR A 76 -6.71 -26.33 8.03
CA TYR A 76 -6.00 -25.06 8.19
C TYR A 76 -6.56 -23.90 7.32
N GLY A 77 -7.73 -24.03 6.75
CA GLY A 77 -8.35 -22.99 5.94
C GLY A 77 -8.60 -21.70 6.73
N TRP A 78 -9.01 -21.81 7.99
CA TRP A 78 -9.14 -20.68 8.91
C TRP A 78 -7.82 -19.90 9.06
N LEU A 79 -6.69 -20.59 9.14
CA LEU A 79 -5.37 -19.99 9.27
C LEU A 79 -4.99 -19.27 7.97
N LEU A 80 -5.16 -19.91 6.81
CA LEU A 80 -4.87 -19.30 5.51
C LEU A 80 -5.73 -18.08 5.24
N ARG A 81 -7.03 -18.14 5.58
CA ARG A 81 -7.97 -17.02 5.41
C ARG A 81 -7.59 -15.82 6.28
N THR A 82 -7.25 -16.06 7.53
CA THR A 82 -6.89 -15.00 8.48
C THR A 82 -5.49 -14.46 8.23
N LEU A 83 -4.52 -15.29 7.81
CA LEU A 83 -3.20 -14.83 7.34
C LEU A 83 -3.32 -13.95 6.09
N HIS A 84 -4.19 -14.30 5.16
CA HIS A 84 -4.40 -13.50 3.96
C HIS A 84 -5.03 -12.14 4.30
N ALA A 85 -6.06 -12.10 5.13
CA ALA A 85 -6.72 -10.87 5.55
C ALA A 85 -5.80 -9.96 6.38
N ASN A 86 -5.13 -10.48 7.40
CA ASN A 86 -4.21 -9.71 8.22
C ASN A 86 -2.91 -9.37 7.47
N GLY A 87 -2.47 -10.25 6.57
CA GLY A 87 -1.31 -10.02 5.72
C GLY A 87 -1.48 -8.80 4.82
N ALA A 88 -2.70 -8.51 4.34
CA ALA A 88 -2.99 -7.26 3.63
C ALA A 88 -2.71 -6.03 4.51
N SER A 89 -3.12 -6.04 5.78
CA SER A 89 -2.81 -4.97 6.73
C SER A 89 -1.30 -4.80 6.94
N PHE A 90 -0.56 -5.89 7.10
CA PHE A 90 0.91 -5.83 7.22
C PHE A 90 1.58 -5.32 5.94
N PHE A 91 1.04 -5.67 4.78
CA PHE A 91 1.51 -5.14 3.50
C PHE A 91 1.39 -3.61 3.48
N PHE A 92 0.23 -3.04 3.84
CA PHE A 92 0.04 -1.58 3.89
C PHE A 92 0.86 -0.89 4.97
N ILE A 93 1.03 -1.48 6.16
CA ILE A 93 1.96 -0.96 7.17
C ILE A 93 3.36 -0.83 6.59
N CYS A 94 3.87 -1.90 5.95
CA CYS A 94 5.20 -1.89 5.33
C CYS A 94 5.28 -0.88 4.18
N ILE A 95 4.23 -0.72 3.35
CA ILE A 95 4.18 0.29 2.27
C ILE A 95 4.30 1.69 2.85
N TYR A 96 3.51 2.05 3.85
CA TYR A 96 3.53 3.40 4.42
C TYR A 96 4.86 3.74 5.07
N LEU A 97 5.48 2.78 5.75
CA LEU A 97 6.82 2.94 6.32
C LEU A 97 7.91 3.03 5.23
N HIS A 98 7.77 2.26 4.17
CA HIS A 98 8.67 2.31 3.00
C HIS A 98 8.58 3.66 2.26
N VAL A 99 7.38 4.17 2.02
CA VAL A 99 7.14 5.48 1.41
C VAL A 99 7.62 6.60 2.34
N GLY A 100 7.29 6.53 3.63
CA GLY A 100 7.71 7.50 4.64
C GLY A 100 9.24 7.60 4.72
N ARG A 101 9.97 6.46 4.72
CA ARG A 101 11.42 6.42 4.61
C ARG A 101 11.90 7.11 3.34
N GLY A 102 11.24 6.86 2.20
CA GLY A 102 11.57 7.49 0.92
C GLY A 102 11.42 9.01 0.94
N ILE A 103 10.39 9.53 1.62
CA ILE A 103 10.15 10.97 1.82
C ILE A 103 11.20 11.56 2.77
N TYR A 104 11.43 10.93 3.92
CA TYR A 104 12.34 11.45 4.94
C TYR A 104 13.79 11.55 4.44
N TYR A 105 14.29 10.49 3.80
CA TYR A 105 15.68 10.41 3.36
C TYR A 105 15.90 10.86 1.91
N GLY A 106 14.86 11.34 1.21
CA GLY A 106 14.98 11.85 -0.15
C GLY A 106 15.22 10.77 -1.21
N SER A 107 14.81 9.51 -0.95
CA SER A 107 14.93 8.40 -1.93
C SER A 107 14.03 8.61 -3.16
N TYR A 108 13.03 9.48 -3.10
CA TYR A 108 12.19 9.87 -4.22
C TYR A 108 12.98 10.53 -5.37
N MET A 109 14.20 11.00 -5.11
CA MET A 109 15.09 11.54 -6.15
C MET A 109 15.59 10.47 -7.13
N TYR A 110 15.42 9.20 -6.83
CA TYR A 110 15.57 8.11 -7.80
C TYR A 110 14.28 7.97 -8.62
N ILE A 111 14.06 8.92 -9.54
CA ILE A 111 12.78 9.15 -10.23
C ILE A 111 12.18 7.88 -10.84
N PRO A 112 12.88 7.07 -11.65
CA PRO A 112 12.27 5.87 -12.21
C PRO A 112 11.83 4.86 -11.14
N THR A 113 12.67 4.65 -10.12
CA THR A 113 12.35 3.76 -8.99
C THR A 113 11.14 4.25 -8.23
N TRP A 114 11.09 5.56 -7.92
CA TRP A 114 9.98 6.17 -7.20
C TRP A 114 8.66 6.08 -7.97
N PHE A 115 8.68 6.39 -9.25
CA PHE A 115 7.48 6.37 -10.10
C PHE A 115 6.88 4.97 -10.22
N VAL A 116 7.72 3.96 -10.46
CA VAL A 116 7.25 2.57 -10.47
C VAL A 116 6.69 2.18 -9.10
N GLY A 117 7.31 2.63 -8.01
CA GLY A 117 6.79 2.41 -6.65
C GLY A 117 5.39 3.00 -6.44
N VAL A 118 5.12 4.22 -6.92
CA VAL A 118 3.78 4.84 -6.84
C VAL A 118 2.75 4.08 -7.70
N ILE A 119 3.16 3.59 -8.87
CA ILE A 119 2.29 2.74 -9.70
C ILE A 119 1.97 1.42 -8.97
N ILE A 120 2.96 0.79 -8.34
CA ILE A 120 2.76 -0.42 -7.52
C ILE A 120 1.78 -0.13 -6.38
N LEU A 121 1.88 1.03 -5.71
CA LEU A 121 0.94 1.42 -4.66
C LEU A 121 -0.50 1.43 -5.18
N PHE A 122 -0.78 2.06 -6.33
CA PHE A 122 -2.12 2.04 -6.94
C PHE A 122 -2.59 0.63 -7.28
N LEU A 123 -1.71 -0.22 -7.81
CA LEU A 123 -2.05 -1.61 -8.12
C LEU A 123 -2.37 -2.43 -6.86
N VAL A 124 -1.61 -2.26 -5.79
CA VAL A 124 -1.86 -2.93 -4.50
C VAL A 124 -3.15 -2.43 -3.86
N MET A 125 -3.44 -1.12 -3.92
CA MET A 125 -4.71 -0.56 -3.45
C MET A 125 -5.90 -1.15 -4.21
N GLY A 126 -5.83 -1.22 -5.54
CA GLY A 126 -6.85 -1.85 -6.37
C GLY A 126 -7.00 -3.34 -6.07
N THR A 127 -5.89 -4.05 -5.89
CA THR A 127 -5.89 -5.47 -5.53
C THR A 127 -6.60 -5.69 -4.19
N ALA A 128 -6.24 -4.93 -3.17
CA ALA A 128 -6.83 -5.06 -1.83
C ALA A 128 -8.32 -4.72 -1.82
N PHE A 129 -8.72 -3.67 -2.52
CA PHE A 129 -10.13 -3.29 -2.66
C PHE A 129 -10.96 -4.42 -3.29
N MET A 130 -10.52 -4.95 -4.43
CA MET A 130 -11.24 -6.06 -5.09
C MET A 130 -11.26 -7.31 -4.21
N GLY A 131 -10.18 -7.61 -3.48
CA GLY A 131 -10.10 -8.73 -2.56
C GLY A 131 -11.09 -8.63 -1.39
N TYR A 132 -11.30 -7.42 -0.87
CA TYR A 132 -12.27 -7.18 0.21
C TYR A 132 -13.73 -7.42 -0.22
N VAL A 133 -14.02 -7.28 -1.51
CA VAL A 133 -15.35 -7.54 -2.06
C VAL A 133 -15.66 -9.04 -2.14
N LEU A 134 -14.67 -9.91 -2.30
CA LEU A 134 -14.86 -11.33 -2.60
C LEU A 134 -15.65 -12.13 -1.55
N PRO A 135 -15.53 -11.90 -0.22
CA PRO A 135 -16.33 -12.62 0.77
C PRO A 135 -17.84 -12.42 0.63
N TRP A 136 -18.28 -11.37 -0.08
CA TRP A 136 -19.68 -11.04 -0.32
C TRP A 136 -20.50 -10.91 0.96
N GLY A 137 -19.89 -10.27 1.97
CA GLY A 137 -20.57 -9.80 3.16
C GLY A 137 -21.17 -8.41 2.95
N GLN A 138 -21.85 -7.86 3.97
CA GLN A 138 -22.47 -6.54 3.91
C GLN A 138 -21.48 -5.43 3.54
N MET A 139 -20.30 -5.41 4.17
CA MET A 139 -19.28 -4.39 3.87
C MET A 139 -18.63 -4.61 2.49
N SER A 140 -18.49 -5.85 2.05
CA SER A 140 -18.02 -6.19 0.69
C SER A 140 -18.93 -5.59 -0.37
N PHE A 141 -20.22 -5.83 -0.29
CA PHE A 141 -21.22 -5.39 -1.25
C PHE A 141 -21.40 -3.85 -1.24
N TRP A 142 -21.63 -3.28 -0.05
CA TRP A 142 -21.86 -1.84 0.08
C TRP A 142 -20.61 -1.01 -0.17
N GLY A 143 -19.44 -1.52 0.23
CA GLY A 143 -18.14 -0.92 -0.12
C GLY A 143 -17.91 -0.89 -1.63
N ALA A 144 -18.19 -2.01 -2.32
CA ALA A 144 -18.12 -2.04 -3.79
C ALA A 144 -19.09 -1.04 -4.41
N THR A 145 -20.34 -0.99 -3.96
CA THR A 145 -21.37 -0.08 -4.48
C THR A 145 -20.96 1.38 -4.33
N VAL A 146 -20.50 1.79 -3.15
CA VAL A 146 -20.11 3.19 -2.88
C VAL A 146 -18.88 3.59 -3.70
N ILE A 147 -17.81 2.80 -3.63
CA ILE A 147 -16.52 3.18 -4.24
C ILE A 147 -16.60 3.17 -5.78
N THR A 148 -17.24 2.16 -6.37
CA THR A 148 -17.35 2.10 -7.84
C THR A 148 -18.29 3.17 -8.38
N ASN A 149 -19.35 3.52 -7.62
CA ASN A 149 -20.24 4.62 -8.00
C ASN A 149 -19.56 6.01 -7.96
N LEU A 150 -18.38 6.15 -7.38
CA LEU A 150 -17.61 7.39 -7.46
C LEU A 150 -17.26 7.77 -8.91
N LEU A 151 -17.09 6.79 -9.79
CA LEU A 151 -16.83 7.03 -11.21
C LEU A 151 -17.97 7.81 -11.89
N SER A 152 -19.22 7.73 -11.40
CA SER A 152 -20.35 8.50 -11.95
C SER A 152 -20.20 10.03 -11.77
N ALA A 153 -19.21 10.47 -10.97
CA ALA A 153 -18.87 11.89 -10.88
C ALA A 153 -18.19 12.45 -12.13
N ILE A 154 -17.63 11.59 -12.99
CA ILE A 154 -16.97 12.00 -14.24
C ILE A 154 -18.04 12.52 -15.20
N PRO A 155 -17.94 13.78 -15.66
CA PRO A 155 -18.93 14.35 -16.57
C PRO A 155 -19.06 13.54 -17.87
N TYR A 156 -20.26 13.40 -18.37
CA TYR A 156 -20.66 12.72 -19.62
C TYR A 156 -20.45 11.21 -19.64
N LEU A 157 -19.30 10.69 -19.18
CA LEU A 157 -18.90 9.28 -19.29
C LEU A 157 -19.13 8.49 -17.99
N GLY A 158 -19.37 9.16 -16.88
CA GLY A 158 -19.32 8.53 -15.54
C GLY A 158 -20.33 7.41 -15.37
N THR A 159 -21.58 7.61 -15.82
CA THR A 159 -22.63 6.60 -15.72
C THR A 159 -22.31 5.35 -16.54
N ASP A 160 -21.85 5.54 -17.78
CA ASP A 160 -21.49 4.42 -18.67
C ASP A 160 -20.30 3.64 -18.13
N LEU A 161 -19.30 4.34 -17.55
CA LEU A 161 -18.15 3.70 -16.89
C LEU A 161 -18.57 2.87 -15.67
N VAL A 162 -19.51 3.36 -14.87
CA VAL A 162 -20.04 2.60 -13.72
C VAL A 162 -20.77 1.36 -14.19
N GLN A 163 -21.67 1.47 -15.16
CA GLN A 163 -22.42 0.33 -15.70
C GLN A 163 -21.49 -0.68 -16.39
N TRP A 164 -20.48 -0.20 -17.10
CA TRP A 164 -19.46 -1.05 -17.69
C TRP A 164 -18.67 -1.81 -16.61
N LEU A 165 -18.28 -1.15 -15.52
CA LEU A 165 -17.55 -1.78 -14.42
C LEU A 165 -18.41 -2.80 -13.68
N TRP A 166 -19.67 -2.48 -13.41
CA TRP A 166 -20.62 -3.41 -12.77
C TRP A 166 -20.99 -4.59 -13.68
N GLY A 167 -21.01 -4.37 -15.00
CA GLY A 167 -21.53 -5.33 -15.97
C GLY A 167 -23.04 -5.40 -16.00
N GLY A 168 -23.71 -4.34 -15.55
CA GLY A 168 -25.15 -4.20 -15.43
C GLY A 168 -25.49 -2.86 -14.78
N PHE A 169 -26.69 -2.74 -14.24
CA PHE A 169 -27.22 -1.51 -13.65
C PHE A 169 -26.99 -1.41 -12.13
N ALA A 170 -26.46 -2.46 -11.53
CA ALA A 170 -26.13 -2.54 -10.10
C ALA A 170 -24.91 -3.44 -9.88
N VAL A 171 -24.32 -3.37 -8.68
CA VAL A 171 -23.32 -4.34 -8.22
C VAL A 171 -24.01 -5.69 -8.05
N ASP A 172 -23.54 -6.70 -8.79
CA ASP A 172 -24.16 -8.01 -8.85
C ASP A 172 -23.09 -9.09 -9.23
N ASN A 173 -23.54 -10.26 -9.64
CA ASN A 173 -22.69 -11.40 -9.98
C ASN A 173 -21.60 -11.06 -11.02
N ALA A 174 -21.95 -10.28 -12.06
CA ALA A 174 -20.99 -9.82 -13.05
C ALA A 174 -19.85 -8.99 -12.44
N THR A 175 -20.16 -8.18 -11.43
CA THR A 175 -19.15 -7.39 -10.69
C THR A 175 -18.24 -8.32 -9.89
N LEU A 176 -18.82 -9.27 -9.15
CA LEU A 176 -18.06 -10.19 -8.30
C LEU A 176 -17.09 -11.05 -9.12
N THR A 177 -17.54 -11.62 -10.26
CA THR A 177 -16.67 -12.42 -11.12
C THR A 177 -15.53 -11.63 -11.72
N ARG A 178 -15.76 -10.38 -12.13
CA ARG A 178 -14.70 -9.47 -12.61
C ARG A 178 -13.69 -9.14 -11.51
N PHE A 179 -14.17 -8.85 -10.32
CA PHE A 179 -13.30 -8.53 -9.18
C PHE A 179 -12.47 -9.73 -8.75
N PHE A 180 -13.01 -10.93 -8.77
CA PHE A 180 -12.23 -12.14 -8.57
C PHE A 180 -11.12 -12.30 -9.62
N THR A 181 -11.46 -12.12 -10.90
CA THR A 181 -10.50 -12.23 -12.00
C THR A 181 -9.33 -11.23 -11.83
N PHE A 182 -9.65 -9.97 -11.57
CA PHE A 182 -8.61 -8.94 -11.40
C PHE A 182 -7.86 -9.07 -10.09
N HIS A 183 -8.51 -9.46 -8.98
CA HIS A 183 -7.82 -9.73 -7.72
C HIS A 183 -6.83 -10.89 -7.86
N PHE A 184 -7.15 -11.91 -8.63
CA PHE A 184 -6.25 -13.01 -8.92
C PHE A 184 -5.08 -12.60 -9.84
N LEU A 185 -5.33 -11.76 -10.85
CA LEU A 185 -4.35 -11.34 -11.84
C LEU A 185 -3.36 -10.28 -11.31
N PHE A 186 -3.85 -9.26 -10.60
CA PHE A 186 -3.06 -8.09 -10.22
C PHE A 186 -1.83 -8.41 -9.36
N PRO A 187 -1.83 -9.36 -8.41
CA PRO A 187 -0.62 -9.73 -7.67
C PRO A 187 0.55 -10.16 -8.56
N PHE A 188 0.29 -10.81 -9.68
CA PHE A 188 1.33 -11.19 -10.64
C PHE A 188 1.84 -9.97 -11.44
N ILE A 189 0.96 -9.02 -11.76
CA ILE A 189 1.38 -7.73 -12.32
C ILE A 189 2.23 -6.95 -11.31
N VAL A 190 1.83 -6.92 -10.04
CA VAL A 190 2.62 -6.31 -8.96
C VAL A 190 3.99 -6.99 -8.83
N ALA A 191 4.07 -8.32 -8.93
CA ALA A 191 5.34 -9.04 -8.91
C ALA A 191 6.24 -8.62 -10.09
N ALA A 192 5.70 -8.55 -11.31
CA ALA A 192 6.43 -8.07 -12.49
C ALA A 192 6.90 -6.61 -12.32
N MET A 193 6.03 -5.73 -11.84
CA MET A 193 6.37 -4.32 -11.56
C MET A 193 7.41 -4.18 -10.46
N THR A 194 7.40 -5.07 -9.46
CA THR A 194 8.42 -5.12 -8.40
C THR A 194 9.79 -5.47 -8.97
N MET A 195 9.86 -6.39 -9.93
CA MET A 195 11.12 -6.68 -10.64
C MET A 195 11.65 -5.46 -11.39
N ILE A 196 10.77 -4.69 -12.05
CA ILE A 196 11.14 -3.43 -12.73
C ILE A 196 11.60 -2.38 -11.70
N HIS A 197 10.92 -2.27 -10.56
CA HIS A 197 11.30 -1.39 -9.45
C HIS A 197 12.72 -1.69 -8.93
N LEU A 198 13.03 -2.97 -8.73
CA LEU A 198 14.36 -3.43 -8.32
C LEU A 198 15.40 -3.21 -9.42
N LEU A 199 15.05 -3.40 -10.69
CA LEU A 199 15.94 -3.14 -11.83
C LEU A 199 16.40 -1.68 -11.83
N PHE A 200 15.49 -0.73 -11.66
CA PHE A 200 15.84 0.68 -11.57
C PHE A 200 16.63 1.01 -10.31
N LEU A 201 16.30 0.39 -9.18
CA LEU A 201 17.07 0.57 -7.94
C LEU A 201 18.52 0.07 -8.10
N HIS A 202 18.74 -1.05 -8.78
CA HIS A 202 20.07 -1.61 -8.98
C HIS A 202 20.95 -0.76 -9.91
N GLN A 203 20.37 0.08 -10.78
CA GLN A 203 21.15 1.00 -11.63
C GLN A 203 21.90 2.05 -10.81
N THR A 204 21.31 2.55 -9.73
CA THR A 204 21.89 3.59 -8.88
C THR A 204 22.44 3.05 -7.58
N GLY A 205 21.96 1.88 -7.13
CA GLY A 205 22.12 1.38 -5.77
C GLY A 205 21.16 2.07 -4.79
N SER A 206 21.10 1.56 -3.58
CA SER A 206 20.28 2.12 -2.51
C SER A 206 20.81 3.47 -2.02
N ASN A 207 19.90 4.36 -1.63
CA ASN A 207 20.21 5.55 -0.85
C ASN A 207 20.71 5.15 0.56
N ASN A 208 21.19 6.10 1.34
CA ASN A 208 21.66 5.89 2.71
C ASN A 208 21.15 7.02 3.64
N PRO A 209 21.26 6.86 4.98
CA PRO A 209 20.75 7.84 5.93
C PRO A 209 21.39 9.23 5.85
N LEU A 210 22.57 9.37 5.29
CA LEU A 210 23.28 10.64 5.15
C LEU A 210 22.94 11.36 3.84
N GLY A 211 22.33 10.68 2.86
CA GLY A 211 22.01 11.24 1.55
C GLY A 211 23.22 11.55 0.66
N ILE A 212 24.41 11.13 1.03
CA ILE A 212 25.66 11.31 0.28
C ILE A 212 25.96 10.12 -0.62
N ASN A 213 26.91 10.29 -1.54
CA ASN A 213 27.36 9.20 -2.39
C ASN A 213 28.08 8.11 -1.56
N SER A 214 27.56 6.89 -1.59
CA SER A 214 28.07 5.75 -0.82
C SER A 214 29.18 4.96 -1.54
N ASN A 215 29.65 5.37 -2.73
CA ASN A 215 30.68 4.64 -3.46
C ASN A 215 32.00 4.50 -2.69
N VAL A 216 32.25 5.37 -1.71
CA VAL A 216 33.43 5.33 -0.86
C VAL A 216 33.36 4.27 0.25
N ASP A 217 32.16 3.78 0.58
CA ASP A 217 31.98 2.83 1.70
C ASP A 217 30.77 1.90 1.42
N LYS A 218 31.04 0.83 0.69
CA LYS A 218 30.09 -0.23 0.35
C LYS A 218 30.63 -1.58 0.77
N ILE A 219 29.70 -2.45 1.17
CA ILE A 219 29.97 -3.86 1.46
C ILE A 219 29.07 -4.75 0.60
N PRO A 220 29.42 -6.03 0.36
CA PRO A 220 28.53 -6.94 -0.35
C PRO A 220 27.24 -7.13 0.45
N PHE A 221 26.12 -7.29 -0.23
CA PHE A 221 24.84 -7.50 0.41
C PHE A 221 24.82 -8.75 1.29
N HIS A 222 25.33 -9.86 0.78
CA HIS A 222 25.52 -11.07 1.59
C HIS A 222 26.95 -11.09 2.16
N PRO A 223 27.15 -11.38 3.46
CA PRO A 223 26.14 -11.84 4.42
C PRO A 223 25.42 -10.73 5.22
N TYR A 224 25.88 -9.51 5.16
CA TYR A 224 25.48 -8.45 6.11
C TYR A 224 23.99 -8.13 6.05
N PHE A 225 23.49 -7.75 4.89
CA PHE A 225 22.08 -7.35 4.73
C PHE A 225 21.16 -8.54 4.51
N SER A 226 21.68 -9.68 4.07
CA SER A 226 20.91 -10.93 4.05
C SER A 226 20.48 -11.34 5.46
N PHE A 227 21.38 -11.34 6.42
CA PHE A 227 21.05 -11.67 7.82
C PHE A 227 20.17 -10.59 8.47
N LYS A 228 20.40 -9.32 8.15
CA LYS A 228 19.56 -8.23 8.61
C LYS A 228 18.12 -8.34 8.09
N ASP A 229 17.95 -8.71 6.83
CA ASP A 229 16.63 -8.97 6.24
C ASP A 229 15.96 -10.20 6.86
N ILE A 230 16.68 -11.30 7.06
CA ILE A 230 16.14 -12.50 7.73
C ILE A 230 15.64 -12.16 9.14
N PHE A 231 16.38 -11.36 9.90
CA PHE A 231 15.91 -10.91 11.21
C PHE A 231 14.60 -10.11 11.09
N GLY A 232 14.51 -9.18 10.14
CA GLY A 232 13.28 -8.45 9.86
C GLY A 232 12.12 -9.38 9.46
N PHE A 233 12.37 -10.40 8.65
CA PHE A 233 11.39 -11.40 8.26
C PHE A 233 10.84 -12.17 9.46
N ILE A 234 11.72 -12.63 10.36
CA ILE A 234 11.32 -13.32 11.60
C ILE A 234 10.41 -12.42 12.45
N MET A 235 10.81 -11.17 12.66
CA MET A 235 10.03 -10.23 13.48
C MET A 235 8.66 -9.93 12.87
N MET A 236 8.59 -9.71 11.55
CA MET A 236 7.32 -9.45 10.88
C MET A 236 6.40 -10.67 10.88
N VAL A 237 6.93 -11.85 10.55
CA VAL A 237 6.14 -13.10 10.56
C VAL A 237 5.64 -13.41 11.96
N LEU A 238 6.47 -13.22 12.99
CA LEU A 238 6.06 -13.37 14.39
C LEU A 238 4.90 -12.43 14.73
N ALA A 239 5.00 -11.14 14.40
CA ALA A 239 3.95 -10.16 14.65
C ALA A 239 2.66 -10.49 13.89
N LEU A 240 2.75 -10.90 12.63
CA LEU A 240 1.61 -11.35 11.83
C LEU A 240 0.94 -12.59 12.42
N LEU A 241 1.73 -13.58 12.84
CA LEU A 241 1.21 -14.79 13.48
C LEU A 241 0.57 -14.48 14.84
N MET A 242 1.18 -13.61 15.65
CA MET A 242 0.59 -13.19 16.92
C MET A 242 -0.79 -12.55 16.71
N LEU A 243 -0.91 -11.61 15.77
CA LEU A 243 -2.20 -11.01 15.45
C LEU A 243 -3.20 -12.07 14.95
N THR A 244 -2.80 -12.91 14.00
CA THR A 244 -3.64 -13.91 13.37
C THR A 244 -4.14 -14.97 14.34
N LEU A 245 -3.34 -15.36 15.34
CA LEU A 245 -3.68 -16.41 16.31
C LEU A 245 -4.42 -15.87 17.54
N ILE A 246 -4.13 -14.63 17.98
CA ILE A 246 -4.70 -14.06 19.20
C ILE A 246 -5.97 -13.26 18.91
N ASN A 247 -5.98 -12.45 17.85
CA ASN A 247 -7.12 -11.61 17.47
C ASN A 247 -7.29 -11.55 15.94
N PRO A 248 -7.68 -12.67 15.31
CA PRO A 248 -7.70 -12.83 13.84
C PRO A 248 -8.60 -11.83 13.12
N TYR A 249 -9.61 -11.29 13.78
CA TYR A 249 -10.64 -10.42 13.19
C TYR A 249 -10.59 -8.96 13.71
N GLY A 250 -9.61 -8.64 14.55
CA GLY A 250 -9.52 -7.33 15.21
C GLY A 250 -9.31 -6.13 14.30
N LEU A 251 -8.85 -6.35 13.06
CA LEU A 251 -8.68 -5.29 12.06
C LEU A 251 -9.81 -5.25 11.02
N GLY A 252 -10.72 -6.22 11.02
CA GLY A 252 -11.84 -6.31 10.10
C GLY A 252 -13.11 -5.66 10.65
N ASP A 253 -14.10 -5.48 9.78
CA ASP A 253 -15.42 -4.95 10.14
C ASP A 253 -16.37 -6.11 10.48
N PRO A 254 -17.07 -6.07 11.64
CA PRO A 254 -17.99 -7.12 12.05
C PRO A 254 -19.19 -7.29 11.13
N ASP A 255 -19.67 -6.23 10.47
CA ASP A 255 -20.80 -6.33 9.54
C ASP A 255 -20.47 -7.17 8.31
N ASN A 256 -19.19 -7.41 8.01
CA ASN A 256 -18.78 -8.27 6.90
C ASN A 256 -18.91 -9.77 7.21
N PHE A 257 -19.29 -10.15 8.43
CA PHE A 257 -19.72 -11.51 8.80
C PHE A 257 -21.20 -11.77 8.56
N ILE A 258 -21.96 -10.79 8.09
CA ILE A 258 -23.34 -10.90 7.66
C ILE A 258 -23.37 -11.04 6.14
N PRO A 259 -24.10 -12.02 5.56
CA PRO A 259 -24.24 -12.15 4.11
C PRO A 259 -24.74 -10.85 3.48
N ALA A 260 -24.27 -10.53 2.29
CA ALA A 260 -24.68 -9.33 1.56
C ALA A 260 -26.19 -9.29 1.34
N ASN A 261 -26.82 -8.18 1.72
CA ASN A 261 -28.23 -7.89 1.46
C ASN A 261 -28.37 -6.52 0.81
N PRO A 262 -28.73 -6.46 -0.49
CA PRO A 262 -28.86 -5.20 -1.22
C PRO A 262 -30.04 -4.33 -0.75
N LEU A 263 -30.96 -4.88 0.04
CA LEU A 263 -32.12 -4.15 0.55
C LEU A 263 -31.89 -3.54 1.94
N VAL A 264 -30.78 -3.86 2.60
CA VAL A 264 -30.46 -3.38 3.95
C VAL A 264 -29.10 -2.70 3.96
N THR A 265 -29.09 -1.39 4.05
CA THR A 265 -27.87 -0.58 4.12
C THR A 265 -27.30 -0.61 5.54
N PRO A 266 -26.01 -0.96 5.74
CA PRO A 266 -25.35 -0.86 7.05
C PRO A 266 -25.34 0.59 7.55
N PRO A 267 -25.41 0.81 8.90
CA PRO A 267 -25.34 2.15 9.46
C PRO A 267 -24.07 2.93 9.11
N HIS A 268 -22.96 2.22 9.02
CA HIS A 268 -21.66 2.78 8.67
C HIS A 268 -21.01 1.97 7.54
N ILE A 269 -20.88 2.59 6.38
CA ILE A 269 -20.11 2.02 5.27
C ILE A 269 -18.74 2.67 5.27
N GLN A 270 -17.70 1.90 5.59
CA GLN A 270 -16.32 2.37 5.62
C GLN A 270 -15.39 1.35 4.94
N PRO A 271 -14.31 1.81 4.30
CA PRO A 271 -13.26 0.93 3.79
C PRO A 271 -12.39 0.40 4.94
N GLU A 272 -11.53 -0.55 4.61
CA GLU A 272 -10.47 -1.04 5.51
C GLU A 272 -9.58 0.13 6.01
N TRP A 273 -9.01 -0.01 7.21
CA TRP A 273 -8.30 1.07 7.93
C TRP A 273 -7.21 1.75 7.10
N TYR A 274 -6.53 1.01 6.22
CA TYR A 274 -5.45 1.55 5.39
C TYR A 274 -5.92 2.47 4.26
N PHE A 275 -7.22 2.55 3.98
CA PHE A 275 -7.83 3.48 3.04
C PHE A 275 -8.52 4.67 3.72
N LEU A 276 -8.70 4.62 5.04
CA LEU A 276 -9.52 5.60 5.75
C LEU A 276 -9.02 7.04 5.63
N PHE A 277 -7.70 7.29 5.58
CA PHE A 277 -7.18 8.65 5.40
C PHE A 277 -7.62 9.26 4.06
N ALA A 278 -7.54 8.49 2.97
CA ALA A 278 -7.98 8.93 1.64
C ALA A 278 -9.51 9.04 1.57
N TYR A 279 -10.23 8.16 2.27
CA TYR A 279 -11.68 8.23 2.41
C TYR A 279 -12.12 9.47 3.21
N ALA A 280 -11.40 9.87 4.25
CA ALA A 280 -11.63 11.12 4.97
C ALA A 280 -11.45 12.34 4.06
N ILE A 281 -10.40 12.36 3.24
CA ILE A 281 -10.15 13.41 2.24
C ILE A 281 -11.30 13.47 1.23
N LEU A 282 -11.76 12.34 0.70
CA LEU A 282 -12.93 12.26 -0.19
C LEU A 282 -14.14 12.94 0.43
N ARG A 283 -14.48 12.58 1.68
CA ARG A 283 -15.68 13.06 2.38
C ARG A 283 -15.60 14.52 2.82
N SER A 284 -14.39 15.08 2.95
CA SER A 284 -14.18 16.46 3.38
C SER A 284 -14.63 17.49 2.33
N ILE A 285 -14.80 17.09 1.08
CA ILE A 285 -15.16 17.97 -0.03
C ILE A 285 -16.64 17.74 -0.38
N PRO A 286 -17.51 18.78 -0.26
CA PRO A 286 -18.95 18.62 -0.49
C PRO A 286 -19.34 18.24 -1.91
N ASN A 287 -18.49 18.60 -2.90
CA ASN A 287 -18.72 18.25 -4.30
C ASN A 287 -18.19 16.86 -4.64
N LYS A 288 -19.04 15.99 -5.21
CA LYS A 288 -18.70 14.59 -5.53
C LYS A 288 -17.46 14.48 -6.42
N LEU A 289 -17.40 15.24 -7.52
CA LEU A 289 -16.26 15.23 -8.44
C LEU A 289 -15.00 15.76 -7.75
N GLY A 290 -15.10 16.86 -7.00
CA GLY A 290 -13.99 17.40 -6.22
C GLY A 290 -13.44 16.40 -5.19
N GLY A 291 -14.33 15.69 -4.51
CA GLY A 291 -13.93 14.63 -3.56
C GLY A 291 -13.19 13.48 -4.25
N VAL A 292 -13.67 13.02 -5.39
CA VAL A 292 -13.00 11.96 -6.19
C VAL A 292 -11.62 12.42 -6.66
N ILE A 293 -11.50 13.64 -7.16
CA ILE A 293 -10.22 14.23 -7.57
C ILE A 293 -9.27 14.28 -6.36
N ALA A 294 -9.72 14.75 -5.21
CA ALA A 294 -8.90 14.83 -4.00
C ALA A 294 -8.47 13.45 -3.49
N LEU A 295 -9.34 12.43 -3.55
CA LEU A 295 -8.99 11.05 -3.22
C LEU A 295 -7.84 10.54 -4.10
N VAL A 296 -7.96 10.69 -5.42
CA VAL A 296 -6.90 10.26 -6.36
C VAL A 296 -5.62 11.08 -6.14
N LEU A 297 -5.75 12.39 -5.98
CA LEU A 297 -4.61 13.27 -5.73
C LEU A 297 -3.93 13.00 -4.39
N SER A 298 -4.62 12.49 -3.38
CA SER A 298 -4.00 12.14 -2.10
C SER A 298 -2.89 11.10 -2.24
N ILE A 299 -2.94 10.28 -3.26
CA ILE A 299 -1.90 9.31 -3.61
C ILE A 299 -1.01 9.83 -4.75
N ALA A 300 -1.62 10.35 -5.82
CA ALA A 300 -0.91 10.81 -7.01
C ALA A 300 0.04 11.99 -6.74
N ILE A 301 -0.18 12.76 -5.67
CA ILE A 301 0.71 13.85 -5.25
C ILE A 301 2.14 13.38 -4.97
N LEU A 302 2.34 12.11 -4.66
CA LEU A 302 3.67 11.53 -4.49
C LEU A 302 4.54 11.65 -5.76
N PHE A 303 3.93 11.69 -6.95
CA PHE A 303 4.66 11.89 -8.20
C PHE A 303 5.31 13.27 -8.32
N ILE A 304 4.83 14.27 -7.55
CA ILE A 304 5.35 15.64 -7.64
C ILE A 304 6.66 15.84 -6.86
N LEU A 305 6.92 15.00 -5.86
CA LEU A 305 8.04 15.16 -4.92
C LEU A 305 9.41 15.33 -5.61
N PRO A 306 9.78 14.52 -6.63
CA PRO A 306 11.07 14.70 -7.30
C PRO A 306 11.22 16.08 -8.00
N PHE A 307 10.12 16.65 -8.48
CA PHE A 307 10.10 17.92 -9.21
C PHE A 307 10.00 19.14 -8.29
N SER A 308 9.41 18.98 -7.11
CA SER A 308 9.30 20.03 -6.11
C SER A 308 10.55 20.17 -5.22
N ASN A 309 11.49 19.22 -5.33
CA ASN A 309 12.70 19.24 -4.54
C ASN A 309 13.68 20.31 -5.04
N ILE A 310 13.98 21.28 -4.15
CA ILE A 310 14.89 22.40 -4.41
C ILE A 310 16.00 22.49 -3.35
N SER A 311 16.17 21.43 -2.54
CA SER A 311 17.15 21.36 -1.45
C SER A 311 18.59 21.17 -1.95
N LYS A 312 19.56 21.76 -1.23
CA LYS A 312 21.00 21.52 -1.45
C LYS A 312 21.40 20.10 -1.02
N PHE A 313 20.79 19.56 0.01
CA PHE A 313 21.07 18.23 0.53
C PHE A 313 19.92 17.26 0.24
N ARG A 314 20.24 15.99 0.02
CA ARG A 314 19.25 14.94 -0.20
C ARG A 314 18.61 14.52 1.13
N GLY A 315 17.27 14.51 1.19
CA GLY A 315 16.51 14.21 2.41
C GLY A 315 16.40 15.39 3.38
N ILE A 316 15.72 15.15 4.49
CA ILE A 316 15.41 16.22 5.46
C ILE A 316 16.22 16.11 6.77
N GLN A 317 17.18 15.18 6.85
CA GLN A 317 18.01 14.95 8.04
C GLN A 317 18.84 16.17 8.45
N PHE A 318 19.12 17.09 7.54
CA PHE A 318 19.84 18.36 7.81
C PHE A 318 18.93 19.59 7.86
N TYR A 319 17.61 19.40 7.82
CA TYR A 319 16.58 20.45 7.82
C TYR A 319 15.66 20.29 9.02
N PRO A 320 16.01 20.86 10.19
CA PRO A 320 15.27 20.60 11.45
C PRO A 320 13.78 20.96 11.37
N ILE A 321 13.43 22.07 10.70
CA ILE A 321 12.03 22.48 10.55
C ILE A 321 11.27 21.46 9.67
N ASN A 322 11.89 20.99 8.59
CA ASN A 322 11.26 19.99 7.72
C ASN A 322 11.09 18.64 8.43
N GLN A 323 11.98 18.27 9.37
CA GLN A 323 11.78 17.10 10.23
C GLN A 323 10.51 17.23 11.08
N ILE A 324 10.32 18.38 11.72
CA ILE A 324 9.09 18.66 12.49
C ILE A 324 7.87 18.57 11.59
N MET A 325 7.92 19.19 10.40
CA MET A 325 6.81 19.14 9.44
C MET A 325 6.50 17.71 8.95
N PHE A 326 7.51 16.88 8.77
CA PHE A 326 7.31 15.46 8.41
C PHE A 326 6.51 14.75 9.50
N TRP A 327 6.86 14.91 10.77
CA TRP A 327 6.14 14.27 11.87
C TRP A 327 4.74 14.85 12.07
N VAL A 328 4.55 16.16 11.83
CA VAL A 328 3.21 16.77 11.75
C VAL A 328 2.40 16.11 10.63
N MET A 329 2.99 15.89 9.45
CA MET A 329 2.32 15.19 8.34
C MET A 329 1.93 13.76 8.71
N VAL A 330 2.81 13.00 9.38
CA VAL A 330 2.49 11.66 9.90
C VAL A 330 1.29 11.72 10.85
N THR A 331 1.27 12.70 11.75
CA THR A 331 0.15 12.93 12.68
C THR A 331 -1.14 13.26 11.92
N ILE A 332 -1.08 14.10 10.88
CA ILE A 332 -2.24 14.43 10.03
C ILE A 332 -2.80 13.16 9.38
N VAL A 333 -1.95 12.29 8.83
CA VAL A 333 -2.41 11.03 8.21
C VAL A 333 -3.07 10.11 9.24
N ILE A 334 -2.52 10.00 10.46
CA ILE A 334 -3.12 9.22 11.54
C ILE A 334 -4.49 9.80 11.95
N LEU A 335 -4.58 11.12 12.09
CA LEU A 335 -5.84 11.79 12.42
C LEU A 335 -6.87 11.67 11.29
N LEU A 336 -6.46 11.77 10.02
CA LEU A 336 -7.34 11.53 8.87
C LEU A 336 -7.83 10.07 8.86
N THR A 337 -6.98 9.11 9.20
CA THR A 337 -7.38 7.70 9.33
C THR A 337 -8.46 7.55 10.41
N TRP A 338 -8.27 8.19 11.56
CA TRP A 338 -9.27 8.20 12.63
C TRP A 338 -10.58 8.88 12.20
N ILE A 339 -10.52 10.05 11.55
CA ILE A 339 -11.70 10.76 11.02
C ILE A 339 -12.43 9.93 9.94
N GLY A 340 -11.68 9.17 9.12
CA GLY A 340 -12.27 8.29 8.11
C GLY A 340 -13.24 7.26 8.69
N ALA A 341 -13.04 6.83 9.93
CA ALA A 341 -13.88 5.89 10.66
C ALA A 341 -14.98 6.59 11.50
N ARG A 342 -15.13 7.92 11.45
CA ARG A 342 -16.13 8.65 12.23
C ARG A 342 -17.37 8.94 11.37
N PRO A 343 -18.57 9.13 12.01
CA PRO A 343 -19.77 9.54 11.32
C PRO A 343 -19.60 10.92 10.65
N VAL A 344 -20.44 11.20 9.64
CA VAL A 344 -20.41 12.48 8.89
C VAL A 344 -21.26 13.51 9.61
N GLU A 345 -20.74 13.98 10.75
CA GLU A 345 -21.37 14.97 11.62
C GLU A 345 -20.35 15.86 12.31
N ASP A 346 -20.74 16.97 12.85
CA ASP A 346 -19.86 17.84 13.64
C ASP A 346 -19.48 17.17 14.98
N PRO A 347 -18.22 17.29 15.41
CA PRO A 347 -17.15 18.13 14.88
C PRO A 347 -16.27 17.46 13.80
N TYR A 348 -16.59 16.23 13.39
CA TYR A 348 -15.71 15.41 12.51
C TYR A 348 -15.60 15.96 11.09
N VAL A 349 -16.69 16.56 10.56
CA VAL A 349 -16.70 17.17 9.22
C VAL A 349 -15.69 18.30 9.13
N LEU A 350 -15.79 19.28 10.03
CA LEU A 350 -14.87 20.43 10.07
C LEU A 350 -13.42 19.98 10.31
N THR A 351 -13.20 19.05 11.23
CA THR A 351 -11.86 18.51 11.53
C THR A 351 -11.26 17.83 10.29
N GLY A 352 -12.05 17.04 9.55
CA GLY A 352 -11.63 16.40 8.30
C GLY A 352 -11.24 17.43 7.22
N GLN A 353 -12.00 18.52 7.09
CA GLN A 353 -11.71 19.61 6.16
C GLN A 353 -10.39 20.29 6.49
N ILE A 354 -10.16 20.67 7.74
CA ILE A 354 -8.91 21.28 8.19
C ILE A 354 -7.72 20.35 7.93
N LEU A 355 -7.83 19.08 8.32
CA LEU A 355 -6.75 18.11 8.14
C LEU A 355 -6.47 17.86 6.65
N THR A 356 -7.48 17.89 5.79
CA THR A 356 -7.32 17.75 4.34
C THR A 356 -6.53 18.92 3.75
N VAL A 357 -6.84 20.15 4.15
CA VAL A 357 -6.08 21.34 3.75
C VAL A 357 -4.63 21.22 4.22
N LEU A 358 -4.40 20.86 5.47
CA LEU A 358 -3.06 20.68 6.02
C LEU A 358 -2.28 19.56 5.29
N TYR A 359 -2.94 18.45 4.93
CA TYR A 359 -2.34 17.37 4.16
C TYR A 359 -1.75 17.86 2.84
N PHE A 360 -2.53 18.55 2.01
CA PHE A 360 -2.06 19.07 0.73
C PHE A 360 -1.07 20.23 0.88
N SER A 361 -1.24 21.06 1.90
CA SER A 361 -0.33 22.19 2.20
C SER A 361 1.10 21.73 2.48
N TYR A 362 1.30 20.54 3.06
CA TYR A 362 2.64 19.98 3.29
C TYR A 362 3.49 19.95 2.01
N TYR A 363 2.93 19.51 0.90
CA TYR A 363 3.66 19.35 -0.36
C TYR A 363 4.05 20.69 -1.01
N ILE A 364 3.39 21.77 -0.62
CA ILE A 364 3.70 23.15 -1.06
C ILE A 364 4.68 23.81 -0.09
N ILE A 365 4.41 23.72 1.20
CA ILE A 365 5.17 24.43 2.24
C ILE A 365 6.55 23.81 2.47
N ASN A 366 6.65 22.49 2.44
CA ASN A 366 7.90 21.77 2.70
C ASN A 366 9.06 22.20 1.79
N PRO A 367 8.95 22.28 0.45
CA PRO A 367 10.03 22.78 -0.41
C PRO A 367 10.33 24.26 -0.19
N LEU A 368 9.33 25.09 0.11
CA LEU A 368 9.55 26.53 0.39
C LEU A 368 10.37 26.74 1.65
N ILE A 369 10.09 26.01 2.72
CA ILE A 369 10.87 26.06 3.97
C ILE A 369 12.29 25.56 3.73
N THR A 370 12.47 24.49 2.95
CA THR A 370 13.80 23.98 2.59
C THR A 370 14.64 25.07 1.89
N LYS A 371 14.04 25.75 0.90
CA LYS A 371 14.70 26.86 0.19
C LYS A 371 15.04 28.03 1.12
N TRP A 372 14.10 28.39 2.00
CA TRP A 372 14.32 29.43 2.99
C TRP A 372 15.49 29.09 3.93
N TRP A 373 15.55 27.85 4.42
CA TRP A 373 16.62 27.34 5.28
C TRP A 373 17.98 27.37 4.58
N ASP A 374 18.05 26.91 3.33
CA ASP A 374 19.27 26.93 2.53
C ASP A 374 19.79 28.37 2.28
N ASN A 375 18.87 29.32 2.09
CA ASN A 375 19.24 30.75 1.92
C ASN A 375 19.65 31.40 3.24
N TYR A 376 19.13 30.94 4.37
CA TYR A 376 19.48 31.45 5.69
C TYR A 376 20.89 31.03 6.11
N LEU A 377 21.35 29.86 5.67
CA LEU A 377 22.67 29.32 6.02
C LEU A 377 23.76 29.70 4.99
N SER A 378 23.41 30.25 3.83
CA SER A 378 24.34 30.71 2.81
C SER A 378 24.63 32.17 2.95
#